data_b78023d1b6bb73df223db1b045d950e4
#
_entry.id   b78023d1b6bb73df223db1b045d950e4
#
_cell.length_a   1.000
_cell.length_b   1.000
_cell.length_c   1.000
_cell.angle_alpha   90.00
_cell.angle_beta   90.00
_cell.angle_gamma   90.00
#
_symmetry.space_group_name_H-M   'P 1'
#
loop_
_entity.id
_entity.type
_entity.pdbx_description
1 polymer ?
#
loop_
_entity_poly.entity_id
_entity_poly.type
_entity_poly.pdbx_seq_one_letter_code
_entity_poly.pdbx_strand_id
1 'polypeptide(L)'
;MTQIGIFGANGRMGLALIEAVQQSQHCQLGSAFVRASSPHLNQPIATLQPQAPAGSTFSSEQQLDPELDVLIDFTLPEGMLGHLQQAVANKTPMVIGTTGLSAEQMQALETASQSIPIVFARNFSVGVTLMLDLVQTAAAKLADEMDIEIFEAHHRNKVDAPSGTALAIGEAIAEAKGWDHDQVARYDRTQVHEAKSQQEIGYSVLRAGDIVGEHTAYFATMGERLELTHKATSRLTFASGAVRAAQWLKDKPNGLYSMQDVLGLKR
;
A
#
# COMPACT_ATOMS: atom_id res chain seq x y z
N MET A 1 22.96 4.72 -8.72
CA MET A 1 21.48 4.72 -8.70
C MET A 1 21.00 3.32 -8.34
N THR A 2 19.88 3.19 -7.62
CA THR A 2 19.32 1.89 -7.27
C THR A 2 18.63 1.27 -8.48
N GLN A 3 19.07 0.08 -8.90
CA GLN A 3 18.49 -0.68 -10.01
C GLN A 3 17.23 -1.39 -9.56
N ILE A 4 16.09 -1.03 -10.12
CA ILE A 4 14.79 -1.57 -9.71
C ILE A 4 14.24 -2.51 -10.78
N GLY A 5 13.90 -3.74 -10.37
CA GLY A 5 13.08 -4.66 -11.14
C GLY A 5 11.61 -4.56 -10.74
N ILE A 6 10.70 -4.52 -11.71
CA ILE A 6 9.26 -4.37 -11.45
C ILE A 6 8.52 -5.58 -12.02
N PHE A 7 7.84 -6.35 -11.16
CA PHE A 7 6.92 -7.40 -11.58
C PHE A 7 5.55 -6.85 -11.96
N GLY A 8 4.90 -7.48 -12.96
CA GLY A 8 3.61 -7.03 -13.46
C GLY A 8 3.67 -5.64 -14.12
N ALA A 9 4.80 -5.33 -14.75
CA ALA A 9 5.16 -3.99 -15.25
C ALA A 9 4.18 -3.42 -16.30
N ASN A 10 3.42 -4.26 -17.00
CA ASN A 10 2.38 -3.86 -17.96
C ASN A 10 1.01 -3.59 -17.31
N GLY A 11 0.87 -3.79 -16.00
CA GLY A 11 -0.35 -3.49 -15.24
C GLY A 11 -0.44 -2.01 -14.85
N ARG A 12 -1.63 -1.58 -14.37
CA ARG A 12 -1.88 -0.19 -13.96
C ARG A 12 -0.88 0.34 -12.93
N MET A 13 -0.53 -0.48 -11.90
CA MET A 13 0.49 -0.10 -10.92
C MET A 13 1.90 -0.23 -11.49
N GLY A 14 2.18 -1.25 -12.31
CA GLY A 14 3.47 -1.41 -12.96
C GLY A 14 3.85 -0.20 -13.81
N LEU A 15 2.94 0.32 -14.62
CA LEU A 15 3.17 1.54 -15.42
C LEU A 15 3.38 2.78 -14.53
N ALA A 16 2.63 2.91 -13.44
CA ALA A 16 2.84 4.00 -12.49
C ALA A 16 4.19 3.88 -11.75
N LEU A 17 4.64 2.65 -11.46
CA LEU A 17 5.97 2.41 -10.87
C LEU A 17 7.10 2.78 -11.85
N ILE A 18 6.98 2.42 -13.13
CA ILE A 18 7.94 2.85 -14.17
C ILE A 18 8.02 4.37 -14.20
N GLU A 19 6.88 5.07 -14.18
CA GLU A 19 6.83 6.53 -14.13
C GLU A 19 7.49 7.10 -12.87
N ALA A 20 7.18 6.53 -11.70
CA ALA A 20 7.76 6.96 -10.43
C ALA A 20 9.29 6.77 -10.40
N VAL A 21 9.79 5.66 -10.96
CA VAL A 21 11.24 5.42 -11.09
C VAL A 21 11.89 6.47 -11.99
N GLN A 22 11.26 6.83 -13.12
CA GLN A 22 11.78 7.86 -14.04
C GLN A 22 11.83 9.26 -13.39
N GLN A 23 10.91 9.56 -12.47
CA GLN A 23 10.90 10.81 -11.73
C GLN A 23 11.90 10.83 -10.56
N SER A 24 12.47 9.68 -10.20
CA SER A 24 13.41 9.56 -9.08
C SER A 24 14.83 9.99 -9.50
N GLN A 25 15.50 10.77 -8.63
CA GLN A 25 16.92 11.11 -8.81
C GLN A 25 17.88 10.03 -8.33
N HIS A 26 17.38 9.01 -7.62
CA HIS A 26 18.18 8.00 -6.93
C HIS A 26 17.97 6.57 -7.44
N CYS A 27 16.90 6.36 -8.22
CA CYS A 27 16.53 5.05 -8.75
C CYS A 27 16.53 5.07 -10.28
N GLN A 28 16.74 3.91 -10.88
CA GLN A 28 16.58 3.71 -12.32
C GLN A 28 15.93 2.34 -12.60
N LEU A 29 15.24 2.25 -13.73
CA LEU A 29 14.61 1.02 -14.17
C LEU A 29 15.68 0.05 -14.66
N GLY A 30 15.88 -1.04 -13.93
CA GLY A 30 16.74 -2.16 -14.37
C GLY A 30 15.97 -3.12 -15.26
N SER A 31 14.81 -3.61 -14.80
CA SER A 31 13.99 -4.55 -15.56
C SER A 31 12.49 -4.33 -15.33
N ALA A 32 11.70 -4.54 -16.39
CA ALA A 32 10.24 -4.49 -16.36
C ALA A 32 9.67 -5.85 -16.73
N PHE A 33 9.30 -6.64 -15.71
CA PHE A 33 8.91 -8.03 -15.90
C PHE A 33 7.42 -8.19 -16.22
N VAL A 34 7.14 -9.05 -17.20
CA VAL A 34 5.80 -9.50 -17.57
C VAL A 34 5.76 -11.02 -17.63
N ARG A 35 4.58 -11.60 -17.51
CA ARG A 35 4.40 -13.05 -17.69
C ARG A 35 4.90 -13.50 -19.06
N ALA A 36 5.46 -14.71 -19.13
CA ALA A 36 5.94 -15.29 -20.38
C ALA A 36 4.87 -15.37 -21.50
N SER A 37 3.59 -15.47 -21.10
CA SER A 37 2.44 -15.46 -22.01
C SER A 37 1.95 -14.07 -22.39
N SER A 38 2.60 -13.00 -21.90
CA SER A 38 2.15 -11.62 -22.17
C SER A 38 2.38 -11.24 -23.64
N PRO A 39 1.40 -10.61 -24.31
CA PRO A 39 1.59 -10.06 -25.65
C PRO A 39 2.60 -8.90 -25.68
N HIS A 40 2.96 -8.35 -24.51
CA HIS A 40 3.94 -7.26 -24.39
C HIS A 40 5.37 -7.76 -24.20
N LEU A 41 5.60 -9.07 -24.04
CA LEU A 41 6.96 -9.62 -23.91
C LEU A 41 7.83 -9.20 -25.10
N ASN A 42 9.03 -8.69 -24.82
CA ASN A 42 10.00 -8.14 -25.77
C ASN A 42 9.51 -6.89 -26.55
N GLN A 43 8.34 -6.33 -26.22
CA GLN A 43 7.88 -5.08 -26.82
C GLN A 43 8.51 -3.88 -26.10
N PRO A 44 8.71 -2.74 -26.80
CA PRO A 44 9.17 -1.51 -26.16
C PRO A 44 8.23 -1.07 -25.07
N ILE A 45 8.75 -0.72 -23.88
CA ILE A 45 7.94 -0.24 -22.76
C ILE A 45 7.22 1.07 -23.14
N ALA A 46 7.85 1.88 -23.99
CA ALA A 46 7.29 3.14 -24.49
C ALA A 46 5.92 2.98 -25.21
N THR A 47 5.54 1.79 -25.64
CA THR A 47 4.21 1.52 -26.21
C THR A 47 3.07 1.68 -25.21
N LEU A 48 3.35 1.45 -23.91
CA LEU A 48 2.39 1.60 -22.80
C LEU A 48 2.72 2.77 -21.88
N GLN A 49 4.01 3.09 -21.72
CA GLN A 49 4.50 4.18 -20.88
C GLN A 49 5.50 5.02 -21.68
N PRO A 50 5.05 6.11 -22.36
CA PRO A 50 5.91 6.94 -23.22
C PRO A 50 7.12 7.56 -22.53
N GLN A 51 7.07 7.68 -21.19
CA GLN A 51 8.18 8.23 -20.39
C GLN A 51 9.23 7.17 -20.03
N ALA A 52 9.07 5.91 -20.44
CA ALA A 52 10.04 4.86 -20.16
C ALA A 52 11.41 5.15 -20.83
N PRO A 53 12.53 4.62 -20.28
CA PRO A 53 13.83 4.82 -20.86
C PRO A 53 13.90 4.39 -22.33
N ALA A 54 14.56 5.16 -23.17
CA ALA A 54 14.70 4.85 -24.57
C ALA A 54 15.36 3.47 -24.78
N GLY A 55 14.77 2.64 -25.64
CA GLY A 55 15.27 1.29 -25.95
C GLY A 55 14.94 0.23 -24.88
N SER A 56 14.28 0.56 -23.78
CA SER A 56 13.86 -0.44 -22.80
C SER A 56 12.69 -1.29 -23.32
N THR A 57 12.73 -2.59 -23.01
CA THR A 57 11.71 -3.57 -23.40
C THR A 57 11.19 -4.33 -22.19
N PHE A 58 9.98 -4.85 -22.28
CA PHE A 58 9.46 -5.78 -21.28
C PHE A 58 10.20 -7.11 -21.34
N SER A 59 10.59 -7.64 -20.17
CA SER A 59 11.34 -8.88 -20.02
C SER A 59 10.47 -9.97 -19.40
N SER A 60 10.89 -11.23 -19.54
CA SER A 60 10.21 -12.34 -18.87
C SER A 60 10.49 -12.36 -17.37
N GLU A 61 9.46 -12.57 -16.56
CA GLU A 61 9.58 -12.77 -15.11
C GLU A 61 10.30 -14.06 -14.69
N GLN A 62 10.61 -14.94 -15.65
CA GLN A 62 11.25 -16.23 -15.37
C GLN A 62 12.76 -16.12 -15.14
N GLN A 63 13.37 -15.02 -15.48
CA GLN A 63 14.81 -14.82 -15.35
C GLN A 63 15.12 -13.42 -14.82
N LEU A 64 15.56 -13.35 -13.56
CA LEU A 64 16.00 -12.11 -12.95
C LEU A 64 17.37 -11.70 -13.46
N ASP A 65 17.56 -10.41 -13.66
CA ASP A 65 18.84 -9.80 -13.88
C ASP A 65 19.60 -9.75 -12.53
N PRO A 66 20.81 -10.31 -12.43
CA PRO A 66 21.58 -10.32 -11.18
C PRO A 66 22.07 -8.92 -10.74
N GLU A 67 22.01 -7.93 -11.63
CA GLU A 67 22.41 -6.54 -11.34
C GLU A 67 21.29 -5.73 -10.63
N LEU A 68 20.13 -6.33 -10.37
CA LEU A 68 19.05 -5.65 -9.69
C LEU A 68 19.32 -5.52 -8.20
N ASP A 69 19.20 -4.31 -7.69
CA ASP A 69 19.34 -4.01 -6.27
C ASP A 69 18.08 -4.33 -5.46
N VAL A 70 16.88 -4.09 -6.04
CA VAL A 70 15.59 -4.26 -5.35
C VAL A 70 14.50 -4.62 -6.37
N LEU A 71 13.59 -5.51 -5.96
CA LEU A 71 12.40 -5.90 -6.70
C LEU A 71 11.15 -5.23 -6.13
N ILE A 72 10.21 -4.85 -6.99
CA ILE A 72 8.89 -4.33 -6.58
C ILE A 72 7.80 -5.21 -7.18
N ASP A 73 6.87 -5.68 -6.33
CA ASP A 73 5.75 -6.53 -6.72
C ASP A 73 4.39 -5.94 -6.29
N PHE A 74 3.56 -5.63 -7.27
CA PHE A 74 2.15 -5.27 -7.11
C PHE A 74 1.26 -6.17 -7.99
N THR A 75 1.59 -7.44 -8.04
CA THR A 75 0.85 -8.43 -8.82
C THR A 75 -0.33 -9.02 -8.03
N LEU A 76 -0.73 -10.23 -8.36
CA LEU A 76 -1.75 -10.98 -7.64
C LEU A 76 -1.10 -11.98 -6.67
N PRO A 77 -1.81 -12.42 -5.62
CA PRO A 77 -1.27 -13.35 -4.62
C PRO A 77 -0.66 -14.62 -5.21
N GLU A 78 -1.25 -15.14 -6.30
CA GLU A 78 -0.78 -16.36 -6.96
C GLU A 78 0.60 -16.18 -7.62
N GLY A 79 0.88 -15.00 -8.19
CA GLY A 79 2.18 -14.69 -8.82
C GLY A 79 3.25 -14.34 -7.80
N MET A 80 2.87 -13.64 -6.74
CA MET A 80 3.78 -13.10 -5.74
C MET A 80 4.66 -14.17 -5.09
N LEU A 81 4.12 -15.36 -4.78
CA LEU A 81 4.93 -16.43 -4.17
C LEU A 81 6.08 -16.89 -5.08
N GLY A 82 5.82 -17.03 -6.39
CA GLY A 82 6.88 -17.39 -7.34
C GLY A 82 7.95 -16.30 -7.44
N HIS A 83 7.56 -15.03 -7.44
CA HIS A 83 8.48 -13.89 -7.43
C HIS A 83 9.29 -13.82 -6.13
N LEU A 84 8.66 -14.08 -4.99
CA LEU A 84 9.32 -14.14 -3.68
C LEU A 84 10.40 -15.24 -3.65
N GLN A 85 10.09 -16.43 -4.18
CA GLN A 85 11.06 -17.53 -4.27
C GLN A 85 12.27 -17.15 -5.13
N GLN A 86 12.04 -16.46 -6.26
CA GLN A 86 13.12 -15.96 -7.11
C GLN A 86 13.95 -14.89 -6.38
N ALA A 87 13.32 -13.95 -5.67
CA ALA A 87 13.99 -12.93 -4.88
C ALA A 87 14.92 -13.56 -3.83
N VAL A 88 14.43 -14.57 -3.08
CA VAL A 88 15.22 -15.30 -2.10
C VAL A 88 16.40 -16.04 -2.74
N ALA A 89 16.18 -16.73 -3.88
CA ALA A 89 17.22 -17.48 -4.57
C ALA A 89 18.35 -16.56 -5.08
N ASN A 90 18.01 -15.34 -5.50
CA ASN A 90 18.98 -14.34 -5.98
C ASN A 90 19.47 -13.38 -4.87
N LYS A 91 19.00 -13.55 -3.62
CA LYS A 91 19.30 -12.67 -2.48
C LYS A 91 18.99 -11.20 -2.76
N THR A 92 17.93 -10.93 -3.52
CA THR A 92 17.52 -9.57 -3.91
C THR A 92 16.43 -9.06 -2.96
N PRO A 93 16.60 -7.91 -2.30
CA PRO A 93 15.57 -7.24 -1.51
C PRO A 93 14.26 -7.06 -2.26
N MET A 94 13.11 -7.09 -1.55
CA MET A 94 11.81 -7.03 -2.22
C MET A 94 10.80 -6.11 -1.52
N VAL A 95 10.13 -5.27 -2.30
CA VAL A 95 8.99 -4.44 -1.88
C VAL A 95 7.70 -5.08 -2.39
N ILE A 96 6.78 -5.41 -1.50
CA ILE A 96 5.56 -6.16 -1.83
C ILE A 96 4.32 -5.33 -1.47
N GLY A 97 3.57 -4.95 -2.49
CA GLY A 97 2.28 -4.25 -2.40
C GLY A 97 1.09 -5.12 -2.82
N THR A 98 1.31 -6.39 -3.07
CA THR A 98 0.24 -7.36 -3.35
C THR A 98 -0.65 -7.52 -2.12
N THR A 99 -1.96 -7.30 -2.28
CA THR A 99 -2.96 -7.37 -1.21
C THR A 99 -3.77 -8.67 -1.30
N GLY A 100 -4.50 -9.00 -0.23
CA GLY A 100 -5.35 -10.21 -0.21
C GLY A 100 -4.57 -11.51 -0.01
N LEU A 101 -3.40 -11.45 0.63
CA LEU A 101 -2.60 -12.62 0.94
C LEU A 101 -3.29 -13.52 1.98
N SER A 102 -3.22 -14.84 1.79
CA SER A 102 -3.65 -15.82 2.79
C SER A 102 -2.69 -15.89 3.97
N ALA A 103 -3.09 -16.58 5.05
CA ALA A 103 -2.22 -16.82 6.20
C ALA A 103 -0.93 -17.56 5.81
N GLU A 104 -1.03 -18.53 4.90
CA GLU A 104 0.13 -19.29 4.40
C GLU A 104 1.08 -18.39 3.59
N GLN A 105 0.53 -17.46 2.80
CA GLN A 105 1.33 -16.50 2.04
C GLN A 105 2.00 -15.48 2.96
N MET A 106 1.34 -15.03 4.01
CA MET A 106 1.96 -14.19 5.04
C MET A 106 3.09 -14.92 5.77
N GLN A 107 2.90 -16.19 6.12
CA GLN A 107 3.94 -17.02 6.73
C GLN A 107 5.14 -17.21 5.79
N ALA A 108 4.90 -17.33 4.48
CA ALA A 108 5.97 -17.39 3.47
C ALA A 108 6.79 -16.09 3.42
N LEU A 109 6.15 -14.91 3.55
CA LEU A 109 6.84 -13.62 3.67
C LEU A 109 7.73 -13.55 4.91
N GLU A 110 7.21 -13.97 6.07
CA GLU A 110 7.97 -14.01 7.33
C GLU A 110 9.19 -14.92 7.21
N THR A 111 9.02 -16.09 6.60
CA THR A 111 10.11 -17.03 6.36
C THR A 111 11.15 -16.46 5.41
N ALA A 112 10.74 -15.87 4.28
CA ALA A 112 11.63 -15.26 3.30
C ALA A 112 12.41 -14.07 3.88
N SER A 113 11.80 -13.32 4.80
CA SER A 113 12.43 -12.17 5.45
C SER A 113 13.65 -12.52 6.31
N GLN A 114 13.80 -13.78 6.67
CA GLN A 114 15.01 -14.27 7.34
C GLN A 114 16.21 -14.34 6.38
N SER A 115 15.96 -14.40 5.07
CA SER A 115 16.96 -14.54 4.02
C SER A 115 17.24 -13.28 3.22
N ILE A 116 16.23 -12.42 3.06
CA ILE A 116 16.31 -11.13 2.36
C ILE A 116 15.53 -10.05 3.11
N PRO A 117 15.90 -8.76 2.98
CA PRO A 117 15.07 -7.67 3.48
C PRO A 117 13.80 -7.52 2.63
N ILE A 118 12.64 -7.39 3.30
CA ILE A 118 11.33 -7.25 2.66
C ILE A 118 10.58 -6.06 3.27
N VAL A 119 10.04 -5.15 2.44
CA VAL A 119 8.99 -4.22 2.86
C VAL A 119 7.66 -4.76 2.37
N PHE A 120 6.74 -5.03 3.30
CA PHE A 120 5.37 -5.38 3.00
C PHE A 120 4.41 -4.31 3.52
N ALA A 121 3.50 -3.84 2.67
CA ALA A 121 2.43 -2.93 3.07
C ALA A 121 1.18 -3.11 2.20
N ARG A 122 0.01 -2.98 2.84
CA ARG A 122 -1.30 -2.95 2.13
C ARG A 122 -1.52 -1.63 1.37
N ASN A 123 -0.77 -0.58 1.74
CA ASN A 123 -0.82 0.74 1.12
C ASN A 123 0.55 1.41 1.19
N PHE A 124 1.04 1.92 0.07
CA PHE A 124 2.34 2.59 -0.05
C PHE A 124 2.26 4.12 -0.07
N SER A 125 1.08 4.72 0.10
CA SER A 125 0.98 6.16 0.23
C SER A 125 1.65 6.65 1.51
N VAL A 126 2.63 7.53 1.35
CA VAL A 126 3.28 8.21 2.49
C VAL A 126 2.26 8.97 3.33
N GLY A 127 1.29 9.63 2.67
CA GLY A 127 0.23 10.37 3.35
C GLY A 127 -0.71 9.47 4.16
N VAL A 128 -1.08 8.29 3.62
CA VAL A 128 -1.90 7.31 4.37
C VAL A 128 -1.12 6.75 5.56
N THR A 129 0.16 6.40 5.38
CA THR A 129 0.99 5.89 6.47
C THR A 129 1.13 6.91 7.61
N LEU A 130 1.36 8.19 7.25
CA LEU A 130 1.40 9.28 8.24
C LEU A 130 0.02 9.49 8.89
N MET A 131 -1.07 9.42 8.12
CA MET A 131 -2.43 9.53 8.66
C MET A 131 -2.71 8.45 9.71
N LEU A 132 -2.29 7.21 9.50
CA LEU A 132 -2.44 6.12 10.48
C LEU A 132 -1.72 6.43 11.80
N ASP A 133 -0.50 6.95 11.75
CA ASP A 133 0.24 7.39 12.97
C ASP A 133 -0.45 8.56 13.67
N LEU A 134 -0.96 9.52 12.90
CA LEU A 134 -1.67 10.68 13.44
C LEU A 134 -3.01 10.31 14.09
N VAL A 135 -3.81 9.39 13.49
CA VAL A 135 -5.08 8.96 14.08
C VAL A 135 -4.86 8.14 15.34
N GLN A 136 -3.83 7.28 15.42
CA GLN A 136 -3.42 6.61 16.64
C GLN A 136 -3.06 7.61 17.74
N THR A 137 -2.22 8.60 17.37
CA THR A 137 -1.80 9.66 18.31
C THR A 137 -3.00 10.47 18.81
N ALA A 138 -3.92 10.85 17.93
CA ALA A 138 -5.14 11.57 18.28
C ALA A 138 -6.03 10.73 19.20
N ALA A 139 -6.33 9.48 18.81
CA ALA A 139 -7.15 8.57 19.57
C ALA A 139 -6.62 8.32 20.99
N ALA A 140 -5.29 8.17 21.15
CA ALA A 140 -4.65 7.96 22.45
C ALA A 140 -4.66 9.21 23.36
N LYS A 141 -4.87 10.42 22.82
CA LYS A 141 -4.83 11.68 23.58
C LYS A 141 -6.20 12.30 23.79
N LEU A 142 -7.14 12.03 22.89
CA LEU A 142 -8.50 12.56 22.99
C LEU A 142 -9.34 11.77 23.99
N ALA A 143 -10.27 12.46 24.64
CA ALA A 143 -11.16 11.86 25.65
C ALA A 143 -12.05 10.78 25.04
N ASP A 144 -12.53 9.86 25.88
CA ASP A 144 -13.37 8.73 25.44
C ASP A 144 -14.80 9.15 25.04
N GLU A 145 -15.20 10.40 25.40
CA GLU A 145 -16.50 10.97 25.03
C GLU A 145 -16.56 11.47 23.57
N MET A 146 -15.44 11.44 22.82
CA MET A 146 -15.45 11.86 21.42
C MET A 146 -16.09 10.82 20.52
N ASP A 147 -17.06 11.28 19.73
CA ASP A 147 -17.61 10.50 18.62
C ASP A 147 -16.56 10.26 17.55
N ILE A 148 -16.45 9.03 17.06
CA ILE A 148 -15.50 8.65 16.03
C ILE A 148 -16.25 8.19 14.78
N GLU A 149 -15.98 8.86 13.65
CA GLU A 149 -16.54 8.52 12.34
C GLU A 149 -15.44 8.47 11.29
N ILE A 150 -15.55 7.54 10.36
CA ILE A 150 -14.65 7.40 9.23
C ILE A 150 -15.46 7.53 7.94
N PHE A 151 -15.13 8.53 7.14
CA PHE A 151 -15.67 8.70 5.79
C PHE A 151 -14.64 8.27 4.75
N GLU A 152 -15.09 7.53 3.73
CA GLU A 152 -14.24 7.20 2.59
C GLU A 152 -14.97 7.35 1.25
N ALA A 153 -14.22 7.78 0.24
CA ALA A 153 -14.73 7.95 -1.12
C ALA A 153 -13.78 7.34 -2.15
N HIS A 154 -14.34 6.57 -3.08
CA HIS A 154 -13.61 6.01 -4.22
C HIS A 154 -14.44 6.04 -5.50
N HIS A 155 -13.77 5.70 -6.62
CA HIS A 155 -14.39 5.60 -7.93
C HIS A 155 -15.53 4.56 -7.97
N ARG A 156 -16.46 4.73 -8.90
CA ARG A 156 -17.67 3.90 -9.06
C ARG A 156 -17.40 2.40 -9.23
N ASN A 157 -16.20 2.03 -9.66
CA ASN A 157 -15.83 0.64 -9.96
C ASN A 157 -15.16 -0.09 -8.77
N LYS A 158 -14.99 0.56 -7.60
CA LYS A 158 -14.45 -0.10 -6.42
C LYS A 158 -15.54 -0.95 -5.75
N VAL A 159 -15.26 -2.25 -5.62
CA VAL A 159 -16.23 -3.26 -5.16
C VAL A 159 -16.28 -3.35 -3.64
N ASP A 160 -15.10 -3.41 -3.00
CA ASP A 160 -15.00 -3.51 -1.53
C ASP A 160 -15.48 -2.22 -0.86
N ALA A 161 -16.27 -2.39 0.21
CA ALA A 161 -16.78 -1.31 1.06
C ALA A 161 -16.98 -1.81 2.50
N PRO A 162 -16.41 -1.14 3.51
CA PRO A 162 -15.47 -0.03 3.40
C PRO A 162 -14.14 -0.43 2.75
N SER A 163 -13.36 0.56 2.29
CA SER A 163 -12.03 0.32 1.73
C SER A 163 -11.06 -0.23 2.80
N GLY A 164 -10.07 -1.02 2.37
CA GLY A 164 -9.04 -1.53 3.29
C GLY A 164 -8.30 -0.43 4.06
N THR A 165 -8.15 0.77 3.49
CA THR A 165 -7.56 1.93 4.19
C THR A 165 -8.51 2.48 5.26
N ALA A 166 -9.82 2.53 5.00
CA ALA A 166 -10.79 2.96 6.01
C ALA A 166 -10.82 1.98 7.19
N LEU A 167 -10.78 0.67 6.92
CA LEU A 167 -10.68 -0.35 7.97
C LEU A 167 -9.38 -0.20 8.77
N ALA A 168 -8.24 -0.01 8.11
CA ALA A 168 -6.96 0.21 8.79
C ALA A 168 -6.96 1.47 9.69
N ILE A 169 -7.66 2.54 9.30
CA ILE A 169 -7.85 3.72 10.15
C ILE A 169 -8.64 3.37 11.40
N GLY A 170 -9.74 2.64 11.28
CA GLY A 170 -10.54 2.21 12.42
C GLY A 170 -9.82 1.23 13.34
N GLU A 171 -9.10 0.25 12.75
CA GLU A 171 -8.23 -0.67 13.48
C GLU A 171 -7.17 0.10 14.30
N ALA A 172 -6.51 1.10 13.70
CA ALA A 172 -5.51 1.92 14.37
C ALA A 172 -6.10 2.75 15.53
N ILE A 173 -7.32 3.28 15.37
CA ILE A 173 -8.03 4.01 16.42
C ILE A 173 -8.45 3.05 17.54
N ALA A 174 -9.02 1.90 17.21
CA ALA A 174 -9.45 0.90 18.19
C ALA A 174 -8.27 0.39 19.02
N GLU A 175 -7.14 0.07 18.37
CA GLU A 175 -5.90 -0.33 19.04
C GLU A 175 -5.43 0.74 20.04
N ALA A 176 -5.39 2.01 19.64
CA ALA A 176 -4.97 3.12 20.50
C ALA A 176 -5.87 3.33 21.72
N LYS A 177 -7.15 2.95 21.61
CA LYS A 177 -8.13 3.01 22.72
C LYS A 177 -8.27 1.70 23.50
N GLY A 178 -7.55 0.64 23.10
CA GLY A 178 -7.68 -0.68 23.72
C GLY A 178 -9.05 -1.35 23.45
N TRP A 179 -9.68 -1.01 22.32
CA TRP A 179 -10.96 -1.59 21.90
C TRP A 179 -10.75 -2.74 20.91
N ASP A 180 -11.70 -3.67 20.91
CA ASP A 180 -11.82 -4.67 19.84
C ASP A 180 -12.57 -4.04 18.67
N HIS A 181 -11.87 -3.86 17.52
CA HIS A 181 -12.42 -3.22 16.34
C HIS A 181 -13.71 -3.89 15.86
N ASP A 182 -13.78 -5.23 15.85
CA ASP A 182 -14.93 -5.98 15.37
C ASP A 182 -16.18 -5.75 16.23
N GLN A 183 -16.00 -5.38 17.51
CA GLN A 183 -17.09 -5.11 18.42
C GLN A 183 -17.58 -3.65 18.32
N VAL A 184 -16.70 -2.70 18.01
CA VAL A 184 -17.03 -1.27 18.00
C VAL A 184 -17.32 -0.71 16.60
N ALA A 185 -16.98 -1.43 15.53
CA ALA A 185 -17.22 -1.00 14.15
C ALA A 185 -18.71 -1.01 13.80
N ARG A 186 -19.21 0.10 13.27
CA ARG A 186 -20.60 0.27 12.81
C ARG A 186 -20.63 0.66 11.33
N TYR A 187 -21.03 -0.28 10.47
CA TYR A 187 -21.06 -0.08 9.02
C TYR A 187 -22.41 0.41 8.50
N ASP A 188 -23.49 0.23 9.28
CA ASP A 188 -24.84 0.66 8.93
C ASP A 188 -25.61 1.11 10.17
N ARG A 189 -26.22 2.29 10.09
CA ARG A 189 -27.10 2.84 11.13
C ARG A 189 -28.55 2.99 10.67
N THR A 190 -28.90 2.53 9.48
CA THR A 190 -30.27 2.74 8.92
C THR A 190 -31.35 2.06 9.75
N GLN A 191 -31.02 1.01 10.50
CA GLN A 191 -31.92 0.28 11.39
C GLN A 191 -31.68 0.58 12.88
N VAL A 192 -30.80 1.54 13.21
CA VAL A 192 -30.49 1.93 14.58
C VAL A 192 -31.38 3.12 14.96
N HIS A 193 -32.20 2.97 15.99
CA HIS A 193 -33.15 3.98 16.44
C HIS A 193 -32.71 4.68 17.77
N GLU A 194 -31.49 4.41 18.19
CA GLU A 194 -30.89 4.95 19.41
C GLU A 194 -29.78 5.95 19.06
N ALA A 195 -29.43 6.82 20.01
CA ALA A 195 -28.28 7.70 19.88
C ALA A 195 -26.99 6.87 19.73
N LYS A 196 -25.97 7.49 19.12
CA LYS A 196 -24.65 6.87 18.96
C LYS A 196 -24.06 6.48 20.32
N SER A 197 -23.50 5.27 20.40
CA SER A 197 -22.74 4.81 21.56
C SER A 197 -21.37 5.51 21.62
N GLN A 198 -20.85 5.78 22.82
CA GLN A 198 -19.51 6.34 23.00
C GLN A 198 -18.39 5.41 22.50
N GLN A 199 -18.58 4.09 22.58
CA GLN A 199 -17.64 3.09 22.07
C GLN A 199 -18.10 2.58 20.70
N GLU A 200 -18.21 3.48 19.73
CA GLU A 200 -18.61 3.13 18.37
C GLU A 200 -17.76 3.90 17.34
N ILE A 201 -17.19 3.19 16.38
CA ILE A 201 -16.53 3.74 15.22
C ILE A 201 -17.47 3.59 14.02
N GLY A 202 -18.05 4.67 13.55
CA GLY A 202 -18.95 4.65 12.40
C GLY A 202 -18.20 4.71 11.07
N TYR A 203 -18.80 4.14 10.03
CA TYR A 203 -18.24 4.15 8.66
C TYR A 203 -19.26 4.68 7.66
N SER A 204 -18.83 5.64 6.83
CA SER A 204 -19.62 6.19 5.73
C SER A 204 -18.87 6.04 4.42
N VAL A 205 -19.53 5.51 3.40
CA VAL A 205 -18.93 5.12 2.13
C VAL A 205 -19.53 5.89 0.97
N LEU A 206 -18.69 6.47 0.11
CA LEU A 206 -19.07 7.06 -1.18
C LEU A 206 -18.43 6.29 -2.34
N ARG A 207 -19.21 6.03 -3.40
CA ARG A 207 -18.75 5.52 -4.70
C ARG A 207 -19.22 6.46 -5.80
N ALA A 208 -18.28 7.25 -6.40
CA ALA A 208 -18.62 8.25 -7.39
C ALA A 208 -17.46 8.52 -8.37
N GLY A 209 -17.81 8.74 -9.63
CA GLY A 209 -16.89 9.18 -10.68
C GLY A 209 -15.61 8.37 -10.76
N ASP A 210 -14.50 9.10 -10.77
CA ASP A 210 -13.13 8.62 -10.90
C ASP A 210 -12.26 8.87 -9.64
N ILE A 211 -12.88 9.15 -8.50
CA ILE A 211 -12.19 9.42 -7.23
C ILE A 211 -11.19 8.30 -6.95
N VAL A 212 -9.91 8.66 -6.82
CA VAL A 212 -8.81 7.69 -6.62
C VAL A 212 -8.86 7.09 -5.22
N GLY A 213 -9.09 7.94 -4.19
CA GLY A 213 -9.28 7.53 -2.81
C GLY A 213 -9.19 8.70 -1.84
N GLU A 214 -10.23 8.90 -1.06
CA GLU A 214 -10.29 9.93 -0.01
C GLU A 214 -10.70 9.27 1.30
N HIS A 215 -10.09 9.69 2.40
CA HIS A 215 -10.38 9.19 3.73
C HIS A 215 -10.34 10.32 4.72
N THR A 216 -11.34 10.40 5.61
CA THR A 216 -11.38 11.35 6.72
C THR A 216 -11.75 10.61 7.99
N ALA A 217 -10.92 10.76 9.02
CA ALA A 217 -11.26 10.38 10.39
C ALA A 217 -11.76 11.62 11.14
N TYR A 218 -12.95 11.53 11.71
CA TYR A 218 -13.55 12.55 12.53
C TYR A 218 -13.46 12.15 14.00
N PHE A 219 -13.04 13.08 14.85
CA PHE A 219 -13.13 13.03 16.30
C PHE A 219 -13.94 14.23 16.73
N ALA A 220 -15.17 14.02 17.17
CA ALA A 220 -16.13 15.10 17.40
C ALA A 220 -16.69 15.06 18.84
N THR A 221 -16.86 16.24 19.43
CA THR A 221 -17.56 16.44 20.68
C THR A 221 -18.44 17.69 20.59
N MET A 222 -19.18 17.99 21.64
CA MET A 222 -20.00 19.20 21.68
C MET A 222 -19.11 20.44 21.62
N GLY A 223 -19.22 21.20 20.51
CA GLY A 223 -18.53 22.46 20.32
C GLY A 223 -17.22 22.41 19.53
N GLU A 224 -16.63 21.22 19.31
CA GLU A 224 -15.43 21.09 18.48
C GLU A 224 -15.37 19.77 17.71
N ARG A 225 -14.56 19.75 16.66
CA ARG A 225 -14.29 18.58 15.82
C ARG A 225 -12.86 18.65 15.28
N LEU A 226 -12.11 17.56 15.43
CA LEU A 226 -10.85 17.36 14.73
C LEU A 226 -11.09 16.45 13.53
N GLU A 227 -10.63 16.86 12.36
CA GLU A 227 -10.70 16.09 11.12
C GLU A 227 -9.29 15.81 10.59
N LEU A 228 -8.96 14.55 10.39
CA LEU A 228 -7.73 14.13 9.70
C LEU A 228 -8.13 13.60 8.34
N THR A 229 -7.72 14.30 7.27
CA THR A 229 -8.15 14.00 5.90
C THR A 229 -6.94 13.73 5.00
N HIS A 230 -7.01 12.65 4.24
CA HIS A 230 -6.10 12.31 3.16
C HIS A 230 -6.87 12.16 1.85
N LYS A 231 -6.38 12.79 0.77
CA LYS A 231 -6.93 12.67 -0.59
C LYS A 231 -5.85 12.27 -1.58
N ALA A 232 -6.01 11.11 -2.20
CA ALA A 232 -5.18 10.70 -3.32
C ALA A 232 -5.84 11.14 -4.63
N THR A 233 -5.11 11.86 -5.48
CA THR A 233 -5.56 12.33 -6.80
C THR A 233 -4.92 11.56 -7.96
N SER A 234 -3.90 10.74 -7.66
CA SER A 234 -3.19 9.92 -8.64
C SER A 234 -2.66 8.63 -8.01
N ARG A 235 -2.60 7.55 -8.81
CA ARG A 235 -1.91 6.31 -8.40
C ARG A 235 -0.39 6.49 -8.23
N LEU A 236 0.18 7.54 -8.82
CA LEU A 236 1.59 7.87 -8.69
C LEU A 236 2.01 8.04 -7.21
N THR A 237 1.10 8.48 -6.33
CA THR A 237 1.40 8.59 -4.89
C THR A 237 1.78 7.24 -4.26
N PHE A 238 1.12 6.14 -4.66
CA PHE A 238 1.43 4.79 -4.18
C PHE A 238 2.74 4.28 -4.80
N ALA A 239 2.93 4.53 -6.10
CA ALA A 239 4.13 4.14 -6.83
C ALA A 239 5.38 4.85 -6.29
N SER A 240 5.30 6.16 -6.04
CA SER A 240 6.39 6.95 -5.45
C SER A 240 6.75 6.47 -4.04
N GLY A 241 5.74 6.09 -3.24
CA GLY A 241 5.99 5.49 -1.93
C GLY A 241 6.69 4.14 -2.00
N ALA A 242 6.33 3.29 -2.98
CA ALA A 242 7.00 2.01 -3.20
C ALA A 242 8.45 2.19 -3.69
N VAL A 243 8.72 3.16 -4.57
CA VAL A 243 10.09 3.53 -5.00
C VAL A 243 10.90 4.05 -3.83
N ARG A 244 10.31 4.88 -2.96
CA ARG A 244 10.95 5.32 -1.71
C ARG A 244 11.28 4.13 -0.80
N ALA A 245 10.36 3.17 -0.66
CA ALA A 245 10.60 1.95 0.11
C ALA A 245 11.74 1.12 -0.48
N ALA A 246 11.80 0.97 -1.81
CA ALA A 246 12.88 0.27 -2.50
C ALA A 246 14.24 0.93 -2.25
N GLN A 247 14.33 2.25 -2.39
CA GLN A 247 15.55 3.00 -2.09
C GLN A 247 16.00 2.81 -0.63
N TRP A 248 15.06 2.85 0.31
CA TRP A 248 15.34 2.67 1.73
C TRP A 248 15.78 1.25 2.06
N LEU A 249 15.22 0.23 1.37
CA LEU A 249 15.39 -1.19 1.66
C LEU A 249 16.76 -1.73 1.23
N LYS A 250 17.37 -1.17 0.18
CA LYS A 250 18.60 -1.66 -0.46
C LYS A 250 19.70 -2.04 0.53
N ASP A 251 19.91 -1.23 1.56
CA ASP A 251 21.02 -1.38 2.51
C ASP A 251 20.54 -1.88 3.90
N LYS A 252 19.34 -2.49 3.96
CA LYS A 252 18.80 -2.99 5.23
C LYS A 252 19.22 -4.44 5.48
N PRO A 253 19.40 -4.84 6.74
CA PRO A 253 19.56 -6.24 7.09
C PRO A 253 18.29 -7.04 6.75
N ASN A 254 18.44 -8.36 6.68
CA ASN A 254 17.28 -9.25 6.53
C ASN A 254 16.24 -8.97 7.60
N GLY A 255 14.98 -8.98 7.20
CA GLY A 255 13.86 -8.68 8.09
C GLY A 255 12.60 -8.28 7.32
N LEU A 256 11.47 -8.33 8.00
CA LEU A 256 10.18 -7.87 7.49
C LEU A 256 9.90 -6.46 8.02
N TYR A 257 9.77 -5.52 7.11
CA TYR A 257 9.58 -4.10 7.39
C TYR A 257 8.23 -3.63 6.85
N SER A 258 7.74 -2.54 7.41
CA SER A 258 6.51 -1.85 7.00
C SER A 258 6.81 -0.46 6.43
N MET A 259 5.80 0.23 5.91
CA MET A 259 5.93 1.65 5.53
C MET A 259 6.19 2.56 6.74
N GLN A 260 5.79 2.18 7.96
CA GLN A 260 6.15 2.93 9.18
C GLN A 260 7.66 2.90 9.44
N ASP A 261 8.32 1.75 9.19
CA ASP A 261 9.78 1.64 9.29
C ASP A 261 10.46 2.52 8.25
N VAL A 262 9.98 2.50 7.00
CA VAL A 262 10.49 3.33 5.89
C VAL A 262 10.42 4.82 6.22
N LEU A 263 9.39 5.25 6.95
CA LEU A 263 9.17 6.65 7.32
C LEU A 263 9.76 7.03 8.69
N GLY A 264 10.31 6.06 9.45
CA GLY A 264 10.84 6.30 10.79
C GLY A 264 9.75 6.67 11.81
N LEU A 265 8.53 6.15 11.66
CA LEU A 265 7.39 6.43 12.54
C LEU A 265 7.26 5.42 13.70
N LYS A 266 7.95 4.28 13.67
CA LYS A 266 7.99 3.35 14.81
C LYS A 266 8.73 4.03 15.95
N ARG A 267 8.07 4.12 17.09
CA ARG A 267 8.57 4.69 18.35
C ARG A 267 9.13 3.59 19.24
#